data_5a472897fd75379111d65dbe971c9cc5
#
_entry.id   5a472897fd75379111d65dbe971c9cc5
#
_cell.length_a   1.000
_cell.length_b   1.000
_cell.length_c   1.000
_cell.angle_alpha   90.00
_cell.angle_beta   90.00
_cell.angle_gamma   90.00
#
_symmetry.space_group_name_H-M   'P 1'
#
loop_
_entity.id
_entity.type
_entity.pdbx_description
1 polymer ?
#
loop_
_entity_poly.entity_id
_entity_poly.type
_entity_poly.pdbx_seq_one_letter_code
_entity_poly.pdbx_strand_id
1 'polypeptide(L)'
;MWGDWGQLWEIISTPDNIPIVAMLFLVPFFIWYWWRQAKKTDELIDQLEADPALAKTSHRKIFPWKQGWDREVHTWPYLMRIEFLAALIVTVILMVWSITLNAPLEEPSNPNLTMNPAKAPWYFLGLQEMLVYFDPWIAGVVMPTLIIVGMMVIPYIDENPLGNGYYTYKQRKFAIWTYMIGFVGLWITMITIGTMIRGPGWQWFWPTQTWDHNRLIFEVNQDLPAMVGLHNPMAVGLFGLVVVGAYFVVMGYFAHKLCMATAFTRKIYARMSLTQSLILQGLLVLMASLPIKILLRHLFRIKYVWVTPWFNI
;
A
#
# COMPACT_ATOMS: atom_id res chain seq x y z
N MET A 1 5.58 -2.53 -35.67
CA MET A 1 6.18 -3.70 -35.00
C MET A 1 5.17 -4.20 -33.99
N TRP A 2 4.68 -5.40 -34.14
CA TRP A 2 3.81 -6.05 -33.19
C TRP A 2 4.68 -6.40 -31.98
N GLY A 3 4.24 -6.06 -30.79
CA GLY A 3 5.01 -6.31 -29.57
C GLY A 3 5.18 -7.81 -29.29
N ASP A 4 6.16 -8.15 -28.49
CA ASP A 4 6.42 -9.53 -28.05
C ASP A 4 5.40 -9.94 -26.97
N TRP A 5 4.30 -10.49 -27.40
CA TRP A 5 3.26 -11.05 -26.52
C TRP A 5 3.73 -12.31 -25.80
N GLY A 6 4.76 -13.00 -26.34
CA GLY A 6 5.36 -14.17 -25.71
C GLY A 6 5.99 -13.82 -24.37
N GLN A 7 6.75 -12.72 -24.31
CA GLN A 7 7.34 -12.22 -23.06
C GLN A 7 6.29 -11.88 -22.00
N LEU A 8 5.21 -11.23 -22.39
CA LEU A 8 4.11 -10.92 -21.47
C LEU A 8 3.45 -12.21 -20.94
N TRP A 9 3.22 -13.19 -21.86
CA TRP A 9 2.63 -14.46 -21.47
C TRP A 9 3.51 -15.23 -20.51
N GLU A 10 4.82 -15.24 -20.71
CA GLU A 10 5.78 -15.86 -19.81
C GLU A 10 5.69 -15.27 -18.40
N ILE A 11 5.68 -13.91 -18.29
CA ILE A 11 5.54 -13.23 -17.01
C ILE A 11 4.22 -13.58 -16.31
N ILE A 12 3.11 -13.59 -17.03
CA ILE A 12 1.78 -13.83 -16.47
C ILE A 12 1.56 -15.29 -16.08
N SER A 13 2.10 -16.23 -16.86
CA SER A 13 1.89 -17.66 -16.67
C SER A 13 2.87 -18.28 -15.67
N THR A 14 3.93 -17.57 -15.28
CA THR A 14 4.85 -18.05 -14.26
C THR A 14 4.08 -18.33 -12.96
N PRO A 15 4.19 -19.54 -12.37
CA PRO A 15 3.41 -19.95 -11.21
C PRO A 15 3.51 -18.97 -10.04
N ASP A 16 4.66 -18.37 -9.81
CA ASP A 16 4.90 -17.39 -8.76
C ASP A 16 4.13 -16.08 -8.96
N ASN A 17 3.81 -15.74 -10.21
CA ASN A 17 3.10 -14.52 -10.57
C ASN A 17 1.57 -14.70 -10.67
N ILE A 18 1.06 -15.92 -10.69
CA ILE A 18 -0.39 -16.18 -10.77
C ILE A 18 -1.17 -15.45 -9.67
N PRO A 19 -0.74 -15.41 -8.39
CA PRO A 19 -1.47 -14.69 -7.35
C PRO A 19 -1.58 -13.18 -7.62
N ILE A 20 -0.51 -12.52 -8.07
CA ILE A 20 -0.58 -11.08 -8.36
C ILE A 20 -1.42 -10.79 -9.61
N VAL A 21 -1.35 -11.65 -10.62
CA VAL A 21 -2.23 -11.55 -11.80
C VAL A 21 -3.69 -11.71 -11.40
N ALA A 22 -4.00 -12.69 -10.56
CA ALA A 22 -5.35 -12.86 -10.00
C ALA A 22 -5.80 -11.62 -9.19
N MET A 23 -4.92 -11.01 -8.40
CA MET A 23 -5.23 -9.81 -7.63
C MET A 23 -5.62 -8.61 -8.51
N LEU A 24 -5.09 -8.49 -9.72
CA LEU A 24 -5.48 -7.43 -10.66
C LEU A 24 -6.97 -7.50 -11.06
N PHE A 25 -7.59 -8.66 -10.95
CA PHE A 25 -9.01 -8.87 -11.21
C PHE A 25 -9.82 -8.91 -9.90
N LEU A 26 -9.31 -9.60 -8.88
CA LEU A 26 -10.01 -9.79 -7.61
C LEU A 26 -10.15 -8.47 -6.83
N VAL A 27 -9.08 -7.66 -6.78
CA VAL A 27 -9.13 -6.38 -6.04
C VAL A 27 -10.17 -5.42 -6.62
N PRO A 28 -10.21 -5.12 -7.93
CA PRO A 28 -11.28 -4.31 -8.52
C PRO A 28 -12.68 -4.90 -8.33
N PHE A 29 -12.81 -6.23 -8.46
CA PHE A 29 -14.09 -6.91 -8.24
C PHE A 29 -14.58 -6.73 -6.81
N PHE A 30 -13.74 -6.97 -5.81
CA PHE A 30 -14.14 -6.83 -4.40
C PHE A 30 -14.35 -5.36 -4.00
N ILE A 31 -13.61 -4.40 -4.58
CA ILE A 31 -13.88 -2.97 -4.40
C ILE A 31 -15.27 -2.61 -4.95
N TRP A 32 -15.59 -3.07 -6.17
CA TRP A 32 -16.92 -2.87 -6.75
C TRP A 32 -18.03 -3.50 -5.90
N TYR A 33 -17.83 -4.76 -5.44
CA TYR A 33 -18.79 -5.47 -4.61
C TYR A 33 -18.99 -4.79 -3.26
N TRP A 34 -17.90 -4.40 -2.60
CA TRP A 34 -17.93 -3.60 -1.38
C TRP A 34 -18.70 -2.28 -1.58
N TRP A 35 -18.40 -1.55 -2.66
CA TRP A 35 -19.06 -0.29 -2.98
C TRP A 35 -20.57 -0.46 -3.15
N ARG A 36 -20.98 -1.51 -3.85
CA ARG A 36 -22.40 -1.85 -4.01
C ARG A 36 -23.08 -2.12 -2.66
N GLN A 37 -22.42 -2.87 -1.75
CA GLN A 37 -22.95 -3.13 -0.42
C GLN A 37 -23.00 -1.87 0.44
N ALA A 38 -21.95 -1.04 0.39
CA ALA A 38 -21.89 0.23 1.11
C ALA A 38 -23.03 1.17 0.72
N LYS A 39 -23.33 1.31 -0.59
CA LYS A 39 -24.46 2.12 -1.07
C LYS A 39 -25.79 1.65 -0.49
N LYS A 40 -26.08 0.34 -0.57
CA LYS A 40 -27.32 -0.25 -0.01
C LYS A 40 -27.44 -0.01 1.49
N THR A 41 -26.33 -0.11 2.20
CA THR A 41 -26.32 0.14 3.65
C THR A 41 -26.50 1.61 3.97
N ASP A 42 -25.86 2.51 3.21
CA ASP A 42 -26.03 3.97 3.38
C ASP A 42 -27.48 4.41 3.10
N GLU A 43 -28.13 3.85 2.08
CA GLU A 43 -29.55 4.10 1.79
C GLU A 43 -30.46 3.60 2.94
N LEU A 44 -30.16 2.41 3.47
CA LEU A 44 -30.90 1.89 4.61
C LEU A 44 -30.71 2.75 5.87
N ILE A 45 -29.50 3.26 6.12
CA ILE A 45 -29.21 4.14 7.25
C ILE A 45 -30.01 5.44 7.11
N ASP A 46 -30.05 6.03 5.91
CA ASP A 46 -30.84 7.23 5.64
C ASP A 46 -32.35 7.00 5.93
N GLN A 47 -32.89 5.84 5.54
CA GLN A 47 -34.28 5.46 5.84
C GLN A 47 -34.53 5.31 7.36
N LEU A 48 -33.59 4.67 8.06
CA LEU A 48 -33.69 4.48 9.51
C LEU A 48 -33.53 5.80 10.30
N GLU A 49 -32.83 6.77 9.73
CA GLU A 49 -32.72 8.11 10.31
C GLU A 49 -33.99 8.95 10.09
N ALA A 50 -34.69 8.71 8.97
CA ALA A 50 -35.93 9.37 8.67
C ALA A 50 -37.14 8.81 9.45
N ASP A 51 -37.13 7.51 9.77
CA ASP A 51 -38.22 6.82 10.50
C ASP A 51 -37.75 6.29 11.88
N PRO A 52 -38.08 6.99 12.98
CA PRO A 52 -37.71 6.55 14.33
C PRO A 52 -38.38 5.24 14.77
N ALA A 53 -39.54 4.88 14.22
CA ALA A 53 -40.21 3.63 14.56
C ALA A 53 -39.47 2.44 13.96
N LEU A 54 -39.10 2.53 12.69
CA LEU A 54 -38.27 1.52 12.01
C LEU A 54 -36.89 1.42 12.66
N ALA A 55 -36.30 2.55 13.07
CA ALA A 55 -34.99 2.59 13.71
C ALA A 55 -34.93 1.80 15.03
N LYS A 56 -36.03 1.77 15.82
CA LYS A 56 -36.07 1.03 17.09
C LYS A 56 -35.97 -0.49 16.95
N THR A 57 -36.41 -1.02 15.83
CA THR A 57 -36.41 -2.47 15.58
C THR A 57 -35.25 -2.94 14.71
N SER A 58 -34.58 -2.03 14.03
CA SER A 58 -33.50 -2.39 13.12
C SER A 58 -32.18 -2.55 13.84
N HIS A 59 -31.55 -3.75 13.70
CA HIS A 59 -30.21 -4.05 14.23
C HIS A 59 -29.12 -3.14 13.65
N ARG A 60 -29.32 -2.60 12.45
CA ARG A 60 -28.36 -1.69 11.77
C ARG A 60 -28.23 -0.33 12.45
N LYS A 61 -29.31 0.14 13.13
CA LYS A 61 -29.30 1.40 13.87
C LYS A 61 -28.82 1.23 15.30
N ILE A 62 -29.15 0.08 15.92
CA ILE A 62 -28.84 -0.18 17.34
C ILE A 62 -27.39 -0.61 17.55
N PHE A 63 -26.54 -0.56 16.50
CA PHE A 63 -25.22 -1.15 16.52
C PHE A 63 -25.28 -2.69 16.33
N PRO A 64 -24.15 -3.41 16.17
CA PRO A 64 -24.19 -4.87 16.06
C PRO A 64 -24.74 -5.59 17.31
N TRP A 65 -25.09 -4.84 18.36
CA TRP A 65 -25.72 -5.39 19.56
C TRP A 65 -27.16 -4.90 19.73
N LYS A 66 -28.08 -5.81 19.99
CA LYS A 66 -29.46 -5.55 20.31
C LYS A 66 -29.74 -6.05 21.75
N GLN A 67 -30.60 -5.33 22.49
CA GLN A 67 -31.00 -5.76 23.83
C GLN A 67 -31.58 -7.19 23.79
N GLY A 68 -31.06 -8.05 24.64
CA GLY A 68 -31.38 -9.48 24.65
C GLY A 68 -30.45 -10.37 23.84
N TRP A 69 -29.52 -9.80 23.11
CA TRP A 69 -28.43 -10.57 22.48
C TRP A 69 -27.23 -10.67 23.41
N ASP A 70 -26.56 -11.82 23.37
CA ASP A 70 -25.31 -12.00 24.07
C ASP A 70 -24.28 -11.04 23.49
N ARG A 71 -23.48 -10.41 24.32
CA ARG A 71 -22.35 -9.57 23.93
C ARG A 71 -21.11 -10.38 23.60
N GLU A 72 -21.16 -11.68 23.92
CA GLU A 72 -20.06 -12.59 23.68
C GLU A 72 -20.11 -13.13 22.26
N VAL A 73 -18.96 -13.25 21.64
CA VAL A 73 -18.80 -13.93 20.35
C VAL A 73 -18.58 -15.42 20.65
N HIS A 74 -19.48 -16.26 20.19
CA HIS A 74 -19.35 -17.71 20.34
C HIS A 74 -18.24 -18.25 19.40
N THR A 75 -17.00 -18.21 19.87
CA THR A 75 -15.85 -18.67 19.09
C THR A 75 -15.80 -20.20 19.01
N TRP A 76 -16.19 -20.89 20.07
CA TRP A 76 -16.31 -22.33 20.16
C TRP A 76 -17.77 -22.76 20.28
N PRO A 77 -18.28 -23.73 19.49
CA PRO A 77 -17.58 -24.39 18.34
C PRO A 77 -17.80 -23.71 16.98
N TYR A 78 -18.57 -22.61 16.91
CA TYR A 78 -19.09 -22.08 15.64
C TYR A 78 -18.00 -21.43 14.76
N LEU A 79 -17.34 -20.41 15.26
CA LEU A 79 -16.28 -19.73 14.50
C LEU A 79 -15.13 -20.69 14.19
N MET A 80 -14.70 -21.48 15.17
CA MET A 80 -13.63 -22.45 15.01
C MET A 80 -13.92 -23.48 13.92
N ARG A 81 -15.16 -23.97 13.78
CA ARG A 81 -15.54 -24.90 12.71
C ARG A 81 -15.42 -24.26 11.32
N ILE A 82 -15.81 -22.99 11.18
CA ILE A 82 -15.72 -22.26 9.92
C ILE A 82 -14.26 -22.05 9.54
N GLU A 83 -13.42 -21.61 10.48
CA GLU A 83 -12.00 -21.39 10.25
C GLU A 83 -11.27 -22.71 9.94
N PHE A 84 -11.58 -23.79 10.65
CA PHE A 84 -11.02 -25.11 10.39
C PHE A 84 -11.37 -25.64 9.00
N LEU A 85 -12.65 -25.50 8.59
CA LEU A 85 -13.09 -25.89 7.25
C LEU A 85 -12.39 -25.06 6.17
N ALA A 86 -12.28 -23.75 6.37
CA ALA A 86 -11.56 -22.88 5.46
C ALA A 86 -10.07 -23.28 5.34
N ALA A 87 -9.42 -23.57 6.47
CA ALA A 87 -8.04 -24.05 6.50
C ALA A 87 -7.86 -25.36 5.74
N LEU A 88 -8.78 -26.32 5.91
CA LEU A 88 -8.76 -27.60 5.18
C LEU A 88 -8.89 -27.38 3.67
N ILE A 89 -9.87 -26.58 3.24
CA ILE A 89 -10.09 -26.30 1.80
C ILE A 89 -8.85 -25.64 1.19
N VAL A 90 -8.30 -24.60 1.84
CA VAL A 90 -7.12 -23.90 1.35
C VAL A 90 -5.90 -24.85 1.31
N THR A 91 -5.72 -25.69 2.34
CA THR A 91 -4.65 -26.68 2.35
C THR A 91 -4.74 -27.65 1.19
N VAL A 92 -5.93 -28.19 0.90
CA VAL A 92 -6.16 -29.09 -0.25
C VAL A 92 -5.86 -28.37 -1.57
N ILE A 93 -6.32 -27.13 -1.73
CA ILE A 93 -6.04 -26.32 -2.93
C ILE A 93 -4.53 -26.13 -3.12
N LEU A 94 -3.81 -25.75 -2.05
CA LEU A 94 -2.36 -25.57 -2.09
C LEU A 94 -1.59 -26.87 -2.36
N MET A 95 -2.04 -28.00 -1.81
CA MET A 95 -1.45 -29.31 -2.11
C MET A 95 -1.64 -29.69 -3.58
N VAL A 96 -2.84 -29.52 -4.13
CA VAL A 96 -3.09 -29.77 -5.56
C VAL A 96 -2.22 -28.85 -6.42
N TRP A 97 -2.16 -27.57 -6.07
CA TRP A 97 -1.32 -26.58 -6.75
C TRP A 97 0.15 -27.02 -6.77
N SER A 98 0.71 -27.37 -5.60
CA SER A 98 2.11 -27.78 -5.49
C SER A 98 2.50 -29.06 -6.24
N ILE A 99 1.52 -29.95 -6.47
CA ILE A 99 1.72 -31.20 -7.21
C ILE A 99 1.58 -30.96 -8.74
N THR A 100 0.66 -30.08 -9.14
CA THR A 100 0.30 -29.89 -10.56
C THR A 100 1.11 -28.83 -11.27
N LEU A 101 1.65 -27.85 -10.54
CA LEU A 101 2.44 -26.76 -11.11
C LEU A 101 3.90 -26.89 -10.66
N ASN A 102 4.78 -26.96 -11.63
CA ASN A 102 6.23 -27.01 -11.35
C ASN A 102 6.71 -25.63 -10.87
N ALA A 103 7.54 -25.62 -9.81
CA ALA A 103 8.25 -24.43 -9.42
C ALA A 103 9.24 -24.02 -10.54
N PRO A 104 9.36 -22.73 -10.87
CA PRO A 104 10.35 -22.25 -11.83
C PRO A 104 11.73 -22.39 -11.19
N LEU A 105 12.41 -23.49 -11.52
CA LEU A 105 13.81 -23.73 -11.09
C LEU A 105 14.73 -23.05 -12.10
N GLU A 106 15.75 -22.42 -11.57
CA GLU A 106 16.81 -21.82 -12.35
C GLU A 106 17.95 -22.80 -12.58
N GLU A 107 18.90 -22.35 -13.42
CA GLU A 107 20.13 -23.12 -13.65
C GLU A 107 20.92 -23.31 -12.34
N PRO A 108 21.80 -24.34 -12.27
CA PRO A 108 22.68 -24.54 -11.12
C PRO A 108 23.49 -23.28 -10.79
N SER A 109 23.70 -23.02 -9.50
CA SER A 109 24.39 -21.82 -9.01
C SER A 109 25.73 -21.59 -9.73
N ASN A 110 25.86 -20.45 -10.37
CA ASN A 110 27.10 -20.01 -10.99
C ASN A 110 27.55 -18.70 -10.31
N PRO A 111 28.70 -18.69 -9.56
CA PRO A 111 29.16 -17.50 -8.86
C PRO A 111 29.57 -16.33 -9.78
N ASN A 112 29.77 -16.61 -11.06
CA ASN A 112 30.13 -15.60 -12.06
C ASN A 112 28.91 -15.02 -12.83
N LEU A 113 27.73 -15.55 -12.59
CA LEU A 113 26.51 -15.12 -13.29
C LEU A 113 25.43 -14.73 -12.28
N THR A 114 24.98 -13.49 -12.35
CA THR A 114 23.84 -13.00 -11.57
C THR A 114 22.61 -12.91 -12.47
N MET A 115 21.46 -13.35 -11.95
CA MET A 115 20.19 -13.19 -12.65
C MET A 115 19.94 -11.72 -12.99
N ASN A 116 19.42 -11.50 -14.19
CA ASN A 116 19.09 -10.16 -14.63
C ASN A 116 17.74 -10.17 -15.39
N PRO A 117 16.64 -9.73 -14.76
CA PRO A 117 16.52 -9.12 -13.42
C PRO A 117 16.47 -10.18 -12.29
N ALA A 118 17.07 -9.87 -11.13
CA ALA A 118 16.89 -10.65 -9.90
C ALA A 118 15.64 -10.13 -9.17
N LYS A 119 14.51 -10.83 -9.31
CA LYS A 119 13.23 -10.44 -8.70
C LYS A 119 12.94 -11.25 -7.43
N ALA A 120 12.53 -10.54 -6.37
CA ALA A 120 11.96 -11.18 -5.19
C ALA A 120 10.58 -11.79 -5.54
N PRO A 121 10.03 -12.70 -4.71
CA PRO A 121 8.64 -13.14 -4.83
C PRO A 121 7.68 -11.95 -4.85
N TRP A 122 6.55 -12.07 -5.57
CA TRP A 122 5.62 -10.98 -5.84
C TRP A 122 5.21 -10.17 -4.59
N TYR A 123 5.04 -10.81 -3.44
CA TYR A 123 4.63 -10.16 -2.20
C TYR A 123 5.72 -9.26 -1.59
N PHE A 124 6.99 -9.42 -1.94
CA PHE A 124 8.09 -8.53 -1.58
C PHE A 124 8.45 -7.53 -2.68
N LEU A 125 7.92 -7.68 -3.89
CA LEU A 125 8.27 -6.82 -5.01
C LEU A 125 7.92 -5.34 -4.77
N GLY A 126 6.90 -5.05 -3.97
CA GLY A 126 6.60 -3.68 -3.55
C GLY A 126 7.74 -3.05 -2.74
N LEU A 127 8.35 -3.82 -1.83
CA LEU A 127 9.54 -3.38 -1.08
C LEU A 127 10.76 -3.26 -2.00
N GLN A 128 10.95 -4.21 -2.89
CA GLN A 128 12.06 -4.17 -3.85
C GLN A 128 11.94 -2.97 -4.80
N GLU A 129 10.73 -2.63 -5.25
CA GLU A 129 10.51 -1.40 -6.04
C GLU A 129 10.77 -0.13 -5.20
N MET A 130 10.50 -0.13 -3.90
CA MET A 130 10.85 0.99 -3.03
C MET A 130 12.36 1.23 -2.92
N LEU A 131 13.21 0.20 -3.10
CA LEU A 131 14.67 0.33 -3.14
C LEU A 131 15.17 1.17 -4.32
N VAL A 132 14.35 1.36 -5.34
CA VAL A 132 14.66 2.29 -6.44
C VAL A 132 14.68 3.74 -5.94
N TYR A 133 13.84 4.06 -4.96
CA TYR A 133 13.59 5.43 -4.51
C TYR A 133 14.25 5.77 -3.17
N PHE A 134 14.45 4.78 -2.32
CA PHE A 134 15.03 4.92 -0.98
C PHE A 134 16.17 3.91 -0.81
N ASP A 135 17.07 4.18 0.13
CA ASP A 135 18.10 3.21 0.44
C ASP A 135 17.52 1.97 1.18
N PRO A 136 18.27 0.87 1.25
CA PRO A 136 17.79 -0.38 1.86
C PRO A 136 17.32 -0.23 3.31
N TRP A 137 17.94 0.64 4.08
CA TRP A 137 17.53 0.89 5.46
C TRP A 137 16.16 1.54 5.55
N ILE A 138 15.92 2.54 4.73
CA ILE A 138 14.63 3.24 4.70
C ILE A 138 13.54 2.33 4.09
N ALA A 139 13.80 1.74 2.93
CA ALA A 139 12.81 0.92 2.23
C ALA A 139 12.51 -0.41 2.93
N GLY A 140 13.53 -1.08 3.48
CA GLY A 140 13.39 -2.43 4.03
C GLY A 140 13.07 -2.49 5.52
N VAL A 141 13.40 -1.45 6.30
CA VAL A 141 13.20 -1.44 7.76
C VAL A 141 12.25 -0.33 8.18
N VAL A 142 12.58 0.93 7.88
CA VAL A 142 11.82 2.07 8.42
C VAL A 142 10.40 2.11 7.88
N MET A 143 10.22 2.03 6.56
CA MET A 143 8.89 2.12 5.95
C MET A 143 7.96 0.95 6.33
N PRO A 144 8.39 -0.32 6.30
CA PRO A 144 7.55 -1.42 6.81
C PRO A 144 7.20 -1.30 8.29
N THR A 145 8.13 -0.87 9.12
CA THR A 145 7.88 -0.63 10.55
C THR A 145 6.84 0.48 10.75
N LEU A 146 6.95 1.57 9.98
CA LEU A 146 5.97 2.66 10.04
C LEU A 146 4.57 2.24 9.57
N ILE A 147 4.47 1.33 8.60
CA ILE A 147 3.18 0.75 8.18
C ILE A 147 2.57 -0.05 9.34
N ILE A 148 3.36 -0.93 9.98
CA ILE A 148 2.89 -1.76 11.10
C ILE A 148 2.46 -0.88 12.28
N VAL A 149 3.32 0.04 12.72
CA VAL A 149 3.04 0.97 13.83
C VAL A 149 1.85 1.88 13.48
N GLY A 150 1.75 2.34 12.23
CA GLY A 150 0.61 3.12 11.75
C GLY A 150 -0.71 2.35 11.87
N MET A 151 -0.72 1.07 11.52
CA MET A 151 -1.91 0.20 11.70
C MET A 151 -2.25 0.00 13.19
N MET A 152 -1.25 -0.18 14.04
CA MET A 152 -1.45 -0.32 15.49
C MET A 152 -2.01 0.94 16.14
N VAL A 153 -1.71 2.11 15.60
CA VAL A 153 -2.10 3.41 16.16
C VAL A 153 -3.53 3.83 15.75
N ILE A 154 -4.09 3.25 14.69
CA ILE A 154 -5.42 3.62 14.17
C ILE A 154 -6.51 3.65 15.25
N PRO A 155 -6.67 2.63 16.14
CA PRO A 155 -7.70 2.65 17.17
C PRO A 155 -7.60 3.83 18.15
N TYR A 156 -6.41 4.42 18.27
CA TYR A 156 -6.13 5.53 19.20
C TYR A 156 -6.29 6.92 18.57
N ILE A 157 -6.23 7.00 17.23
CA ILE A 157 -6.34 8.27 16.50
C ILE A 157 -7.66 8.42 15.72
N ASP A 158 -8.45 7.35 15.61
CA ASP A 158 -9.74 7.39 14.90
C ASP A 158 -10.84 7.95 15.80
N GLU A 159 -10.99 9.25 15.80
CA GLU A 159 -12.03 9.97 16.56
C GLU A 159 -13.39 10.02 15.86
N ASN A 160 -13.59 9.26 14.80
CA ASN A 160 -14.86 9.19 14.11
C ASN A 160 -15.83 8.21 14.81
N PRO A 161 -16.87 8.70 15.51
CA PRO A 161 -17.80 7.86 16.23
C PRO A 161 -18.79 7.11 15.33
N LEU A 162 -18.83 7.46 14.05
CA LEU A 162 -19.76 6.88 13.09
C LEU A 162 -19.25 5.53 12.61
N GLY A 163 -20.18 4.62 12.41
CA GLY A 163 -19.94 3.25 11.98
C GLY A 163 -20.69 2.27 12.86
N ASN A 164 -21.18 1.20 12.26
CA ASN A 164 -22.04 0.20 12.93
C ASN A 164 -21.63 -1.25 12.63
N GLY A 165 -20.38 -1.45 12.21
CA GLY A 165 -19.86 -2.78 11.86
C GLY A 165 -20.24 -3.26 10.45
N TYR A 166 -21.01 -2.48 9.68
CA TYR A 166 -21.36 -2.79 8.30
C TYR A 166 -20.61 -1.88 7.32
N TYR A 167 -20.50 -2.31 6.07
CA TYR A 167 -19.90 -1.49 5.03
C TYR A 167 -20.70 -0.20 4.84
N THR A 168 -20.02 0.94 4.86
CA THR A 168 -20.61 2.26 4.64
C THR A 168 -19.58 3.16 3.98
N TYR A 169 -19.99 3.97 3.04
CA TYR A 169 -19.14 4.98 2.43
C TYR A 169 -19.32 6.34 3.12
N LYS A 170 -20.57 6.75 3.37
CA LYS A 170 -20.87 8.08 3.91
C LYS A 170 -20.23 8.34 5.28
N GLN A 171 -20.21 7.32 6.13
CA GLN A 171 -19.74 7.45 7.51
C GLN A 171 -18.21 7.35 7.64
N ARG A 172 -17.52 6.72 6.69
CA ARG A 172 -16.08 6.39 6.78
C ARG A 172 -15.23 6.88 5.61
N LYS A 173 -15.67 7.92 4.88
CA LYS A 173 -15.03 8.42 3.67
C LYS A 173 -13.52 8.64 3.82
N PHE A 174 -13.07 9.28 4.89
CA PHE A 174 -11.66 9.61 5.09
C PHE A 174 -10.80 8.34 5.21
N ALA A 175 -11.19 7.40 6.07
CA ALA A 175 -10.47 6.15 6.26
C ALA A 175 -10.43 5.33 4.96
N ILE A 176 -11.54 5.26 4.23
CA ILE A 176 -11.65 4.54 2.96
C ILE A 176 -10.67 5.11 1.94
N TRP A 177 -10.68 6.44 1.71
CA TRP A 177 -9.79 7.05 0.73
C TRP A 177 -8.32 6.96 1.12
N THR A 178 -7.99 7.11 2.41
CA THR A 178 -6.62 6.92 2.90
C THR A 178 -6.13 5.50 2.61
N TYR A 179 -6.96 4.48 2.90
CA TYR A 179 -6.63 3.10 2.60
C TYR A 179 -6.52 2.83 1.09
N MET A 180 -7.46 3.34 0.28
CA MET A 180 -7.44 3.14 -1.17
C MET A 180 -6.20 3.76 -1.81
N ILE A 181 -5.79 4.95 -1.37
CA ILE A 181 -4.56 5.58 -1.86
C ILE A 181 -3.34 4.78 -1.41
N GLY A 182 -3.23 4.44 -0.12
CA GLY A 182 -2.06 3.76 0.42
C GLY A 182 -1.90 2.32 -0.10
N PHE A 183 -2.96 1.53 -0.06
CA PHE A 183 -2.92 0.13 -0.45
C PHE A 183 -3.05 -0.06 -1.96
N VAL A 184 -4.14 0.41 -2.57
CA VAL A 184 -4.38 0.17 -3.99
C VAL A 184 -3.53 1.09 -4.87
N GLY A 185 -3.53 2.39 -4.55
CA GLY A 185 -2.83 3.39 -5.36
C GLY A 185 -1.31 3.32 -5.24
N LEU A 186 -0.75 2.96 -4.10
CA LEU A 186 0.70 2.89 -3.92
C LEU A 186 1.19 1.44 -3.88
N TRP A 187 0.77 0.62 -2.92
CA TRP A 187 1.34 -0.69 -2.69
C TRP A 187 1.12 -1.67 -3.85
N ILE A 188 -0.14 -1.89 -4.27
CA ILE A 188 -0.46 -2.79 -5.39
C ILE A 188 0.18 -2.31 -6.69
N THR A 189 0.21 -0.99 -6.93
CA THR A 189 0.86 -0.42 -8.11
C THR A 189 2.35 -0.70 -8.13
N MET A 190 3.06 -0.56 -7.01
CA MET A 190 4.49 -0.89 -6.93
C MET A 190 4.74 -2.38 -7.18
N ILE A 191 3.93 -3.28 -6.62
CA ILE A 191 4.04 -4.71 -6.90
C ILE A 191 3.84 -4.98 -8.40
N THR A 192 2.83 -4.38 -9.00
CA THR A 192 2.53 -4.54 -10.43
C THR A 192 3.68 -4.03 -11.31
N ILE A 193 4.25 -2.87 -10.97
CA ILE A 193 5.42 -2.32 -11.67
C ILE A 193 6.60 -3.29 -11.55
N GLY A 194 6.93 -3.72 -10.34
CA GLY A 194 8.04 -4.65 -10.08
C GLY A 194 7.88 -5.98 -10.80
N THR A 195 6.65 -6.52 -10.87
CA THR A 195 6.37 -7.81 -11.50
C THR A 195 6.37 -7.72 -13.03
N MET A 196 5.63 -6.74 -13.59
CA MET A 196 5.28 -6.74 -15.01
C MET A 196 6.08 -5.76 -15.84
N ILE A 197 6.59 -4.67 -15.24
CA ILE A 197 7.21 -3.57 -15.99
C ILE A 197 8.72 -3.53 -15.82
N ARG A 198 9.25 -3.99 -14.68
CA ARG A 198 10.69 -4.06 -14.46
C ARG A 198 11.31 -5.28 -15.14
N GLY A 199 12.29 -5.02 -16.00
CA GLY A 199 13.05 -6.01 -16.74
C GLY A 199 14.55 -5.95 -16.43
N PRO A 200 15.40 -6.44 -17.35
CA PRO A 200 16.87 -6.48 -17.18
C PRO A 200 17.46 -5.15 -16.72
N GLY A 201 18.39 -5.21 -15.77
CA GLY A 201 18.99 -4.02 -15.14
C GLY A 201 18.01 -3.20 -14.30
N TRP A 202 16.88 -3.75 -13.92
CA TRP A 202 15.79 -3.06 -13.21
C TRP A 202 15.25 -1.86 -13.99
N GLN A 203 15.39 -1.90 -15.35
CA GLN A 203 14.93 -0.85 -16.24
C GLN A 203 13.43 -0.97 -16.52
N TRP A 204 12.86 0.10 -17.04
CA TRP A 204 11.46 0.17 -17.43
C TRP A 204 11.27 -0.47 -18.81
N PHE A 205 10.45 -1.52 -18.87
CA PHE A 205 10.04 -2.19 -20.09
C PHE A 205 8.52 -2.20 -20.20
N TRP A 206 8.02 -1.80 -21.34
CA TRP A 206 6.60 -1.95 -21.59
C TRP A 206 6.25 -3.44 -21.78
N PRO A 207 5.01 -3.87 -21.42
CA PRO A 207 4.66 -5.31 -21.38
C PRO A 207 4.91 -6.12 -22.65
N THR A 208 5.11 -5.48 -23.79
CA THR A 208 5.36 -6.14 -25.08
C THR A 208 6.76 -5.88 -25.63
N GLN A 209 7.67 -5.36 -24.82
CA GLN A 209 9.05 -5.18 -25.21
C GLN A 209 9.85 -6.44 -24.90
N THR A 210 10.68 -6.87 -25.86
CA THR A 210 11.60 -7.97 -25.68
C THR A 210 12.69 -7.64 -24.68
N TRP A 211 12.97 -8.54 -23.75
CA TRP A 211 14.02 -8.39 -22.77
C TRP A 211 15.36 -8.85 -23.33
N ASP A 212 16.37 -8.00 -23.23
CA ASP A 212 17.77 -8.35 -23.47
C ASP A 212 18.48 -8.52 -22.11
N HIS A 213 18.62 -9.76 -21.67
CA HIS A 213 19.23 -10.12 -20.38
C HIS A 213 20.71 -9.77 -20.28
N ASN A 214 21.39 -9.55 -21.42
CA ASN A 214 22.80 -9.20 -21.46
C ASN A 214 23.02 -7.68 -21.49
N ARG A 215 21.96 -6.89 -21.59
CA ARG A 215 22.03 -5.44 -21.65
C ARG A 215 22.29 -4.85 -20.28
N LEU A 216 23.47 -4.30 -20.06
CA LEU A 216 23.82 -3.51 -18.90
C LEU A 216 23.53 -2.04 -19.18
N ILE A 217 22.56 -1.49 -18.48
CA ILE A 217 22.24 -0.07 -18.55
C ILE A 217 22.53 0.55 -17.19
N PHE A 218 23.46 1.51 -17.16
CA PHE A 218 23.70 2.29 -15.95
C PHE A 218 22.71 3.46 -15.91
N GLU A 219 21.94 3.55 -14.84
CA GLU A 219 21.11 4.73 -14.63
C GLU A 219 21.97 5.93 -14.24
N VAL A 220 21.80 7.02 -14.96
CA VAL A 220 22.43 8.31 -14.61
C VAL A 220 21.51 9.06 -13.66
N ASN A 221 21.74 8.89 -12.37
CA ASN A 221 21.01 9.62 -11.33
C ASN A 221 22.02 10.38 -10.47
N GLN A 222 21.60 11.54 -9.97
CA GLN A 222 22.41 12.39 -9.11
C GLN A 222 21.70 12.62 -7.76
N ASP A 223 22.49 12.82 -6.73
CA ASP A 223 21.96 13.21 -5.44
C ASP A 223 21.70 14.72 -5.43
N LEU A 224 20.61 15.14 -4.79
CA LEU A 224 20.22 16.55 -4.76
C LEU A 224 21.33 17.49 -4.25
N PRO A 225 22.08 17.15 -3.18
CA PRO A 225 23.22 17.99 -2.75
C PRO A 225 24.29 18.14 -3.82
N ALA A 226 24.59 17.10 -4.60
CA ALA A 226 25.57 17.14 -5.68
C ALA A 226 25.12 18.04 -6.82
N MET A 227 23.81 18.05 -7.15
CA MET A 227 23.23 18.94 -8.16
C MET A 227 23.38 20.44 -7.78
N VAL A 228 23.42 20.75 -6.48
CA VAL A 228 23.62 22.11 -5.95
C VAL A 228 25.11 22.43 -5.74
N GLY A 229 26.02 21.48 -6.10
CA GLY A 229 27.47 21.68 -5.98
C GLY A 229 28.03 21.52 -4.55
N LEU A 230 27.29 20.86 -3.65
CA LEU A 230 27.75 20.58 -2.30
C LEU A 230 28.50 19.26 -2.26
N HIS A 231 29.76 19.29 -1.81
CA HIS A 231 30.62 18.12 -1.70
C HIS A 231 31.15 17.86 -0.29
N ASN A 232 31.10 18.87 0.59
CA ASN A 232 31.53 18.70 1.97
C ASN A 232 30.51 17.85 2.74
N PRO A 233 30.90 16.72 3.38
CA PRO A 233 29.96 15.81 4.07
C PRO A 233 29.06 16.50 5.11
N MET A 234 29.59 17.46 5.87
CA MET A 234 28.82 18.23 6.86
C MET A 234 27.78 19.12 6.18
N ALA A 235 28.17 19.84 5.12
CA ALA A 235 27.26 20.70 4.35
C ALA A 235 26.15 19.87 3.66
N VAL A 236 26.50 18.72 3.10
CA VAL A 236 25.55 17.76 2.49
C VAL A 236 24.55 17.26 3.52
N GLY A 237 25.01 16.84 4.70
CA GLY A 237 24.14 16.38 5.79
C GLY A 237 23.18 17.47 6.30
N LEU A 238 23.70 18.69 6.54
CA LEU A 238 22.87 19.83 6.97
C LEU A 238 21.87 20.26 5.89
N PHE A 239 22.30 20.31 4.63
CA PHE A 239 21.39 20.61 3.51
C PHE A 239 20.24 19.63 3.43
N GLY A 240 20.51 18.32 3.48
CA GLY A 240 19.49 17.29 3.46
C GLY A 240 18.53 17.38 4.64
N LEU A 241 19.06 17.66 5.85
CA LEU A 241 18.24 17.88 7.04
C LEU A 241 17.28 19.08 6.87
N VAL A 242 17.77 20.18 6.31
CA VAL A 242 16.94 21.37 6.04
C VAL A 242 15.86 21.06 5.00
N VAL A 243 16.22 20.38 3.90
CA VAL A 243 15.25 20.03 2.84
C VAL A 243 14.19 19.07 3.34
N VAL A 244 14.56 18.00 4.08
CA VAL A 244 13.61 17.07 4.65
C VAL A 244 12.79 17.73 5.76
N GLY A 245 13.39 18.56 6.58
CA GLY A 245 12.67 19.37 7.59
C GLY A 245 11.63 20.30 6.93
N ALA A 246 12.02 21.02 5.89
CA ALA A 246 11.11 21.87 5.11
C ALA A 246 9.97 21.06 4.47
N TYR A 247 10.27 19.86 3.95
CA TYR A 247 9.27 18.94 3.46
C TYR A 247 8.20 18.63 4.54
N PHE A 248 8.61 18.24 5.74
CA PHE A 248 7.67 17.94 6.83
C PHE A 248 6.83 19.16 7.22
N VAL A 249 7.41 20.35 7.30
CA VAL A 249 6.68 21.58 7.61
C VAL A 249 5.67 21.93 6.53
N VAL A 250 6.10 21.96 5.27
CA VAL A 250 5.24 22.32 4.13
C VAL A 250 4.13 21.29 3.93
N MET A 251 4.48 20.01 3.87
CA MET A 251 3.50 18.93 3.67
C MET A 251 2.62 18.73 4.90
N GLY A 252 3.13 18.97 6.11
CA GLY A 252 2.32 19.01 7.33
C GLY A 252 1.27 20.11 7.28
N TYR A 253 1.64 21.31 6.80
CA TYR A 253 0.65 22.38 6.58
C TYR A 253 -0.42 21.98 5.55
N PHE A 254 -0.03 21.36 4.42
CA PHE A 254 -1.00 20.85 3.45
C PHE A 254 -1.87 19.72 4.02
N ALA A 255 -1.30 18.79 4.76
CA ALA A 255 -2.06 17.73 5.45
C ALA A 255 -3.08 18.32 6.43
N HIS A 256 -2.68 19.33 7.22
CA HIS A 256 -3.61 20.08 8.07
C HIS A 256 -4.74 20.73 7.27
N LYS A 257 -4.44 21.43 6.17
CA LYS A 257 -5.45 22.03 5.28
C LYS A 257 -6.38 20.97 4.69
N LEU A 258 -5.86 19.82 4.31
CA LEU A 258 -6.66 18.69 3.81
C LEU A 258 -7.64 18.18 4.87
N CYS A 259 -7.17 17.99 6.12
CA CYS A 259 -8.02 17.60 7.23
C CYS A 259 -9.12 18.63 7.54
N MET A 260 -8.87 19.91 7.26
CA MET A 260 -9.84 21.00 7.46
C MET A 260 -10.69 21.30 6.23
N ALA A 261 -10.46 20.64 5.09
CA ALA A 261 -11.08 21.00 3.80
C ALA A 261 -12.58 20.76 3.74
N THR A 262 -13.08 19.69 4.37
CA THR A 262 -14.50 19.36 4.36
C THR A 262 -15.12 19.52 5.74
N ALA A 263 -16.42 19.80 5.80
CA ALA A 263 -17.15 19.90 7.07
C ALA A 263 -17.09 18.58 7.87
N PHE A 264 -17.06 17.45 7.15
CA PHE A 264 -16.98 16.11 7.76
C PHE A 264 -15.60 15.87 8.42
N THR A 265 -14.52 16.04 7.67
CA THR A 265 -13.16 15.86 8.20
C THR A 265 -12.83 16.86 9.30
N ARG A 266 -13.29 18.11 9.16
CA ARG A 266 -13.13 19.16 10.18
C ARG A 266 -13.75 18.79 11.52
N LYS A 267 -14.95 18.18 11.53
CA LYS A 267 -15.61 17.73 12.75
C LYS A 267 -14.82 16.63 13.48
N ILE A 268 -14.25 15.71 12.73
CA ILE A 268 -13.43 14.63 13.27
C ILE A 268 -12.12 15.20 13.79
N TYR A 269 -11.44 16.01 13.00
CA TYR A 269 -10.15 16.60 13.32
C TYR A 269 -10.21 17.51 14.55
N ALA A 270 -11.31 18.26 14.73
CA ALA A 270 -11.53 19.11 15.89
C ALA A 270 -11.69 18.34 17.22
N ARG A 271 -11.95 17.04 17.18
CA ARG A 271 -12.02 16.18 18.36
C ARG A 271 -10.66 15.61 18.79
N MET A 272 -9.71 15.62 17.86
CA MET A 272 -8.37 15.05 18.10
C MET A 272 -7.56 15.93 19.06
N SER A 273 -6.83 15.27 19.95
CA SER A 273 -5.77 15.91 20.71
C SER A 273 -4.63 16.35 19.78
N LEU A 274 -3.76 17.23 20.26
CA LEU A 274 -2.58 17.65 19.50
C LEU A 274 -1.71 16.45 19.07
N THR A 275 -1.47 15.50 19.98
CA THR A 275 -0.69 14.29 19.70
C THR A 275 -1.32 13.44 18.62
N GLN A 276 -2.63 13.16 18.69
CA GLN A 276 -3.36 12.42 17.67
C GLN A 276 -3.27 13.11 16.29
N SER A 277 -3.45 14.43 16.27
CA SER A 277 -3.35 15.24 15.06
C SER A 277 -1.96 15.20 14.44
N LEU A 278 -0.90 15.29 15.24
CA LEU A 278 0.48 15.21 14.76
C LEU A 278 0.82 13.83 14.22
N ILE A 279 0.38 12.77 14.88
CA ILE A 279 0.57 11.39 14.41
C ILE A 279 -0.14 11.19 13.07
N LEU A 280 -1.42 11.60 12.96
CA LEU A 280 -2.17 11.49 11.72
C LEU A 280 -1.48 12.24 10.58
N GLN A 281 -1.10 13.50 10.81
CA GLN A 281 -0.41 14.31 9.80
C GLN A 281 0.94 13.71 9.44
N GLY A 282 1.72 13.23 10.41
CA GLY A 282 3.00 12.56 10.17
C GLY A 282 2.84 11.34 9.27
N LEU A 283 1.86 10.48 9.53
CA LEU A 283 1.58 9.30 8.70
C LEU A 283 1.13 9.68 7.29
N LEU A 284 0.28 10.71 7.13
CA LEU A 284 -0.14 11.21 5.81
C LEU A 284 1.04 11.80 5.02
N VAL A 285 1.92 12.55 5.67
CA VAL A 285 3.12 13.13 5.06
C VAL A 285 4.09 12.04 4.63
N LEU A 286 4.31 11.02 5.48
CA LEU A 286 5.14 9.87 5.15
C LEU A 286 4.55 9.07 3.96
N MET A 287 3.24 8.86 3.93
CA MET A 287 2.59 8.22 2.77
C MET A 287 2.78 9.04 1.49
N ALA A 288 2.71 10.38 1.57
CA ALA A 288 2.93 11.28 0.43
C ALA A 288 4.40 11.32 -0.03
N SER A 289 5.37 10.95 0.80
CA SER A 289 6.77 10.94 0.43
C SER A 289 7.07 9.98 -0.72
N LEU A 290 6.38 8.84 -0.79
CA LEU A 290 6.60 7.84 -1.82
C LEU A 290 6.28 8.35 -3.23
N PRO A 291 5.06 8.85 -3.55
CA PRO A 291 4.80 9.39 -4.89
C PRO A 291 5.69 10.60 -5.23
N ILE A 292 6.05 11.41 -4.23
CA ILE A 292 6.98 12.54 -4.46
C ILE A 292 8.36 12.02 -4.85
N LYS A 293 8.89 11.01 -4.18
CA LYS A 293 10.18 10.39 -4.51
C LYS A 293 10.15 9.74 -5.90
N ILE A 294 9.03 9.08 -6.26
CA ILE A 294 8.83 8.54 -7.61
C ILE A 294 8.94 9.67 -8.66
N LEU A 295 8.25 10.79 -8.44
CA LEU A 295 8.30 11.94 -9.34
C LEU A 295 9.72 12.56 -9.41
N LEU A 296 10.38 12.75 -8.28
CA LEU A 296 11.75 13.28 -8.23
C LEU A 296 12.73 12.39 -9.00
N ARG A 297 12.58 11.07 -8.88
CA ARG A 297 13.43 10.11 -9.59
C ARG A 297 13.20 10.14 -11.11
N HIS A 298 11.96 10.07 -11.55
CA HIS A 298 11.64 9.92 -12.96
C HIS A 298 11.69 11.25 -13.74
N LEU A 299 11.27 12.36 -13.12
CA LEU A 299 11.26 13.66 -13.80
C LEU A 299 12.61 14.41 -13.69
N PHE A 300 13.25 14.34 -12.53
CA PHE A 300 14.45 15.13 -12.23
C PHE A 300 15.72 14.28 -12.09
N ARG A 301 15.60 12.94 -12.16
CA ARG A 301 16.71 11.99 -11.97
C ARG A 301 17.43 12.14 -10.61
N ILE A 302 16.70 12.59 -9.59
CA ILE A 302 17.21 12.73 -8.23
C ILE A 302 17.12 11.38 -7.53
N LYS A 303 18.29 10.87 -7.08
CA LYS A 303 18.36 9.61 -6.33
C LYS A 303 18.07 9.84 -4.86
N TYR A 304 18.92 10.59 -4.19
CA TYR A 304 18.79 10.90 -2.78
C TYR A 304 18.68 12.41 -2.54
N VAL A 305 17.81 12.78 -1.60
CA VAL A 305 17.59 14.16 -1.17
C VAL A 305 18.45 14.48 0.06
N TRP A 306 18.62 13.50 0.92
CA TRP A 306 19.44 13.56 2.11
C TRP A 306 20.46 12.43 2.09
N VAL A 307 21.74 12.79 2.05
CA VAL A 307 22.85 11.84 2.00
C VAL A 307 23.64 11.94 3.31
N THR A 308 23.79 10.80 3.97
CA THR A 308 24.57 10.68 5.21
C THR A 308 25.46 9.44 5.13
N PRO A 309 26.50 9.32 5.98
CA PRO A 309 27.31 8.09 6.02
C PRO A 309 26.54 6.82 6.43
N TRP A 310 25.36 6.97 7.04
CA TRP A 310 24.61 5.86 7.62
C TRP A 310 23.33 5.51 6.89
N PHE A 311 22.67 6.49 6.30
CA PHE A 311 21.43 6.31 5.55
C PHE A 311 21.22 7.41 4.51
N ASN A 312 20.42 7.13 3.48
CA ASN A 312 20.09 8.05 2.41
C ASN A 312 18.58 8.06 2.14
N ILE A 313 18.01 9.25 1.99
CA ILE A 313 16.59 9.44 1.69
C ILE A 313 16.38 10.07 0.32
#